data_ddabe8e14e5cbd6bfd6996ffbb15e392
#
_entry.id   ddabe8e14e5cbd6bfd6996ffbb15e392
#
_cell.length_a   1.000
_cell.length_b   1.000
_cell.length_c   1.000
_cell.angle_alpha   90.00
_cell.angle_beta   90.00
_cell.angle_gamma   90.00
#
_symmetry.space_group_name_H-M   'P 1'
#
loop_
_entity.id
_entity.type
_entity.pdbx_description
1 polymer ?
#
loop_
_entity_poly.entity_id
_entity_poly.type
_entity_poly.pdbx_seq_one_letter_code
_entity_poly.pdbx_strand_id
1 'polypeptide(L)'
;MEIRYKDKVLEVEKGSKIYDIFKNEIENSENTVVGAIYNNTYVNLSRHMNFEGRVELISINSKIGIKIYRRTLIYIFAMALKKLFPDNRATVNYQMENAVYCDLGDIEVTDEIVEKINEEMRDIVRKNLFIKKVVMNREQAEQFYKETQTARGKLQYDLKSNKKIYMYYCEDYFNYCYGVLARTTGAIKIFDIVKYDKGILLRYPSAGKPDQLPKIIQNKMMEASHESDYYSCR
;
A
#
# COMPACT_ATOMS: atom_id res chain seq x y z
N MET A 1 12.07 28.31 -2.51
CA MET A 1 12.06 27.87 -1.09
C MET A 1 13.12 26.82 -0.88
N GLU A 2 13.70 26.79 0.32
CA GLU A 2 14.81 25.89 0.64
C GLU A 2 14.32 24.50 1.12
N ILE A 3 14.89 23.45 0.53
CA ILE A 3 14.67 22.05 0.97
C ILE A 3 16.02 21.44 1.31
N ARG A 4 16.15 20.92 2.52
CA ARG A 4 17.34 20.18 2.98
C ARG A 4 17.18 18.70 2.65
N TYR A 5 18.17 18.17 1.96
CA TYR A 5 18.26 16.76 1.61
C TYR A 5 19.67 16.26 1.86
N LYS A 6 19.86 15.33 2.80
CA LYS A 6 21.19 14.93 3.31
C LYS A 6 21.96 16.19 3.77
N ASP A 7 23.14 16.42 3.25
CA ASP A 7 24.01 17.57 3.58
C ASP A 7 23.87 18.75 2.61
N LYS A 8 22.87 18.71 1.73
CA LYS A 8 22.64 19.73 0.69
C LYS A 8 21.39 20.55 0.99
N VAL A 9 21.45 21.83 0.63
CA VAL A 9 20.29 22.73 0.56
C VAL A 9 19.99 22.95 -0.92
N LEU A 10 18.73 22.69 -1.30
CA LEU A 10 18.24 22.83 -2.67
C LEU A 10 17.23 23.97 -2.71
N GLU A 11 17.38 24.85 -3.68
CA GLU A 11 16.32 25.80 -4.02
C GLU A 11 15.32 25.14 -4.96
N VAL A 12 14.07 25.06 -4.54
CA VAL A 12 12.98 24.45 -5.30
C VAL A 12 11.80 25.39 -5.42
N GLU A 13 11.05 25.25 -6.50
CA GLU A 13 9.80 25.97 -6.67
C GLU A 13 8.74 25.46 -5.67
N LYS A 14 7.99 26.40 -5.07
CA LYS A 14 6.88 26.06 -4.17
C LYS A 14 5.80 25.28 -4.92
N GLY A 15 5.37 24.16 -4.35
CA GLY A 15 4.39 23.28 -4.97
C GLY A 15 5.00 22.16 -5.83
N SER A 16 6.31 22.11 -6.02
CA SER A 16 6.98 20.99 -6.68
C SER A 16 6.73 19.69 -5.95
N LYS A 17 6.56 18.58 -6.68
CA LYS A 17 6.43 17.25 -6.08
C LYS A 17 7.78 16.71 -5.67
N ILE A 18 7.81 15.94 -4.58
CA ILE A 18 9.04 15.27 -4.12
C ILE A 18 9.64 14.40 -5.24
N TYR A 19 8.81 13.62 -5.94
CA TYR A 19 9.29 12.78 -7.04
C TYR A 19 9.99 13.57 -8.13
N ASP A 20 9.46 14.71 -8.53
CA ASP A 20 9.98 15.47 -9.66
C ASP A 20 11.36 16.09 -9.32
N ILE A 21 11.53 16.53 -8.07
CA ILE A 21 12.83 17.09 -7.59
C ILE A 21 13.88 16.01 -7.37
N PHE A 22 13.49 14.85 -6.84
CA PHE A 22 14.41 13.77 -6.47
C PHE A 22 14.37 12.58 -7.43
N LYS A 23 13.93 12.81 -8.68
CA LYS A 23 13.76 11.75 -9.67
C LYS A 23 15.01 10.92 -9.88
N ASN A 24 16.14 11.57 -10.06
CA ASN A 24 17.42 10.89 -10.29
C ASN A 24 17.84 10.03 -9.10
N GLU A 25 17.68 10.52 -7.87
CA GLU A 25 18.01 9.80 -6.65
C GLU A 25 17.05 8.62 -6.42
N ILE A 26 15.80 8.76 -6.83
CA ILE A 26 14.77 7.72 -6.70
C ILE A 26 15.00 6.60 -7.72
N GLU A 27 15.23 6.97 -9.00
CA GLU A 27 15.36 6.00 -10.09
C GLU A 27 16.71 5.27 -10.08
N ASN A 28 17.79 5.93 -9.63
CA ASN A 28 19.12 5.32 -9.50
C ASN A 28 19.41 4.75 -8.11
N SER A 29 18.42 4.69 -7.24
CA SER A 29 18.59 4.08 -5.91
C SER A 29 18.77 2.57 -6.03
N GLU A 30 19.75 2.01 -5.32
CA GLU A 30 19.98 0.57 -5.22
C GLU A 30 18.70 -0.17 -4.78
N ASN A 31 17.99 0.39 -3.81
CA ASN A 31 16.75 -0.16 -3.29
C ASN A 31 15.55 0.69 -3.70
N THR A 32 14.43 0.05 -4.04
CA THR A 32 13.20 0.73 -4.43
C THR A 32 12.77 1.76 -3.38
N VAL A 33 12.66 3.02 -3.78
CA VAL A 33 12.14 4.12 -2.95
C VAL A 33 10.62 4.13 -3.03
N VAL A 34 9.96 4.04 -1.89
CA VAL A 34 8.50 3.88 -1.79
C VAL A 34 7.78 5.07 -1.15
N GLY A 35 8.51 6.01 -0.58
CA GLY A 35 7.96 7.19 0.08
C GLY A 35 9.04 8.15 0.54
N ALA A 36 8.65 9.15 1.32
CA ALA A 36 9.57 10.09 1.93
C ALA A 36 9.08 10.54 3.31
N ILE A 37 10.00 11.07 4.12
CA ILE A 37 9.69 11.91 5.27
C ILE A 37 9.84 13.35 4.80
N TYR A 38 8.80 14.14 4.95
CA TYR A 38 8.81 15.56 4.70
C TYR A 38 8.33 16.30 5.95
N ASN A 39 9.24 17.09 6.54
CA ASN A 39 8.97 17.79 7.81
C ASN A 39 8.37 16.85 8.89
N ASN A 40 9.08 15.76 9.19
CA ASN A 40 8.70 14.73 10.17
C ASN A 40 7.38 13.99 9.88
N THR A 41 6.86 14.10 8.65
CA THR A 41 5.62 13.42 8.25
C THR A 41 5.90 12.43 7.13
N TYR A 42 5.42 11.19 7.27
CA TYR A 42 5.48 10.19 6.21
C TYR A 42 4.56 10.56 5.06
N VAL A 43 5.10 10.65 3.86
CA VAL A 43 4.37 11.09 2.68
C VAL A 43 4.63 10.21 1.47
N ASN A 44 3.67 10.20 0.55
CA ASN A 44 3.85 9.64 -0.78
C ASN A 44 4.76 10.55 -1.62
N LEU A 45 5.51 9.97 -2.55
CA LEU A 45 6.41 10.71 -3.43
C LEU A 45 5.70 11.75 -4.33
N SER A 46 4.38 11.66 -4.50
CA SER A 46 3.57 12.66 -5.22
C SER A 46 3.20 13.86 -4.34
N ARG A 47 3.68 13.93 -3.10
CA ARG A 47 3.42 15.05 -2.19
C ARG A 47 4.00 16.34 -2.74
N HIS A 48 3.18 17.39 -2.83
CA HIS A 48 3.62 18.75 -3.12
C HIS A 48 4.32 19.37 -1.89
N MET A 49 5.47 19.95 -2.10
CA MET A 49 6.23 20.68 -1.10
C MET A 49 5.81 22.15 -1.12
N ASN A 50 5.10 22.58 -0.08
CA ASN A 50 4.56 23.93 0.01
C ASN A 50 5.29 24.80 1.07
N PHE A 51 6.18 24.20 1.84
CA PHE A 51 6.91 24.84 2.92
C PHE A 51 8.38 24.45 2.86
N GLU A 52 9.23 25.28 3.38
CA GLU A 52 10.64 24.95 3.60
C GLU A 52 10.78 23.79 4.57
N GLY A 53 11.88 23.08 4.50
CA GLY A 53 12.12 21.99 5.41
C GLY A 53 13.05 20.91 4.93
N ARG A 54 12.88 19.69 5.47
CA ARG A 54 13.75 18.56 5.21
C ARG A 54 12.98 17.42 4.52
N VAL A 55 13.63 16.81 3.53
CA VAL A 55 13.18 15.59 2.87
C VAL A 55 14.17 14.46 3.13
N GLU A 56 13.66 13.29 3.47
CA GLU A 56 14.41 12.03 3.53
C GLU A 56 13.66 10.99 2.70
N LEU A 57 14.34 10.35 1.74
CA LEU A 57 13.74 9.29 0.94
C LEU A 57 13.67 7.98 1.75
N ILE A 58 12.57 7.26 1.61
CA ILE A 58 12.31 5.99 2.30
C ILE A 58 12.40 4.86 1.27
N SER A 59 13.40 4.00 1.42
CA SER A 59 13.54 2.78 0.61
C SER A 59 13.00 1.55 1.34
N ILE A 60 12.76 0.47 0.58
CA ILE A 60 12.23 -0.80 1.11
C ILE A 60 13.17 -1.52 2.07
N ASN A 61 14.44 -1.13 2.16
CA ASN A 61 15.37 -1.72 3.13
C ASN A 61 15.17 -1.18 4.56
N SER A 62 14.26 -0.24 4.77
CA SER A 62 13.88 0.29 6.08
C SER A 62 12.57 -0.33 6.59
N LYS A 63 12.41 -0.41 7.93
CA LYS A 63 11.18 -0.90 8.56
C LYS A 63 9.93 -0.13 8.10
N ILE A 64 10.05 1.18 7.87
CA ILE A 64 8.95 2.02 7.39
C ILE A 64 8.68 1.77 5.91
N GLY A 65 9.73 1.62 5.11
CA GLY A 65 9.60 1.30 3.69
C GLY A 65 8.88 -0.03 3.46
N ILE A 66 9.20 -1.05 4.23
CA ILE A 66 8.48 -2.34 4.18
C ILE A 66 7.01 -2.19 4.58
N LYS A 67 6.67 -1.35 5.57
CA LYS A 67 5.26 -1.06 5.90
C LYS A 67 4.51 -0.39 4.73
N ILE A 68 5.15 0.54 4.02
CA ILE A 68 4.57 1.17 2.82
C ILE A 68 4.41 0.14 1.69
N TYR A 69 5.44 -0.67 1.47
CA TYR A 69 5.44 -1.74 0.48
C TYR A 69 4.29 -2.74 0.71
N ARG A 70 4.18 -3.28 1.93
CA ARG A 70 3.12 -4.20 2.34
C ARG A 70 1.73 -3.62 2.09
N ARG A 71 1.49 -2.36 2.50
CA ARG A 71 0.20 -1.69 2.28
C ARG A 71 -0.12 -1.55 0.80
N THR A 72 0.87 -1.20 -0.01
CA THR A 72 0.70 -1.09 -1.46
C THR A 72 0.43 -2.46 -2.09
N LEU A 73 1.11 -3.51 -1.63
CA LEU A 73 0.86 -4.88 -2.08
C LEU A 73 -0.57 -5.35 -1.74
N ILE A 74 -1.05 -5.09 -0.52
CA ILE A 74 -2.44 -5.37 -0.12
C ILE A 74 -3.44 -4.58 -0.97
N TYR A 75 -3.13 -3.33 -1.32
CA TYR A 75 -3.97 -2.51 -2.19
C TYR A 75 -4.07 -3.11 -3.60
N ILE A 76 -2.94 -3.55 -4.18
CA ILE A 76 -2.89 -4.23 -5.48
C ILE A 76 -3.65 -5.56 -5.45
N PHE A 77 -3.50 -6.34 -4.37
CA PHE A 77 -4.25 -7.57 -4.16
C PHE A 77 -5.77 -7.31 -4.14
N ALA A 78 -6.22 -6.31 -3.38
CA ALA A 78 -7.63 -5.96 -3.33
C ALA A 78 -8.16 -5.44 -4.69
N MET A 79 -7.33 -4.75 -5.47
CA MET A 79 -7.64 -4.32 -6.83
C MET A 79 -7.81 -5.52 -7.77
N ALA A 80 -6.88 -6.49 -7.71
CA ALA A 80 -6.95 -7.73 -8.50
C ALA A 80 -8.19 -8.55 -8.16
N LEU A 81 -8.49 -8.71 -6.86
CA LEU A 81 -9.69 -9.42 -6.43
C LEU A 81 -10.98 -8.73 -6.90
N LYS A 82 -11.06 -7.40 -6.81
CA LYS A 82 -12.24 -6.67 -7.28
C LYS A 82 -12.48 -6.85 -8.77
N LYS A 83 -11.40 -6.95 -9.56
CA LYS A 83 -11.48 -7.20 -11.01
C LYS A 83 -11.90 -8.64 -11.33
N LEU A 84 -11.31 -9.62 -10.64
CA LEU A 84 -11.57 -11.05 -10.91
C LEU A 84 -12.87 -11.55 -10.30
N PHE A 85 -13.23 -11.03 -9.12
CA PHE A 85 -14.35 -11.50 -8.29
C PHE A 85 -15.09 -10.30 -7.69
N PRO A 86 -15.83 -9.52 -8.51
CA PRO A 86 -16.39 -8.22 -8.12
C PRO A 86 -17.34 -8.28 -6.94
N ASP A 87 -18.03 -9.38 -6.74
CA ASP A 87 -19.03 -9.57 -5.67
C ASP A 87 -18.46 -10.24 -4.42
N ASN A 88 -17.22 -10.72 -4.50
CA ASN A 88 -16.59 -11.43 -3.39
C ASN A 88 -16.06 -10.46 -2.30
N ARG A 89 -16.03 -10.96 -1.06
CA ARG A 89 -15.54 -10.23 0.11
C ARG A 89 -14.33 -10.95 0.71
N ALA A 90 -13.15 -10.59 0.27
CA ALA A 90 -11.93 -11.04 0.93
C ALA A 90 -11.59 -10.17 2.14
N THR A 91 -10.97 -10.77 3.14
CA THR A 91 -10.49 -10.07 4.34
C THR A 91 -9.00 -10.30 4.55
N VAL A 92 -8.31 -9.26 4.98
CA VAL A 92 -6.92 -9.33 5.44
C VAL A 92 -6.95 -9.55 6.94
N ASN A 93 -6.53 -10.71 7.41
CA ASN A 93 -6.77 -11.10 8.80
C ASN A 93 -5.60 -10.78 9.72
N TYR A 94 -4.44 -11.36 9.49
CA TYR A 94 -3.28 -11.18 10.36
C TYR A 94 -1.96 -11.22 9.59
N GLN A 95 -0.92 -10.70 10.20
CA GLN A 95 0.43 -10.72 9.67
C GLN A 95 1.23 -11.87 10.30
N MET A 96 1.97 -12.59 9.46
CA MET A 96 2.93 -13.63 9.86
C MET A 96 4.30 -13.24 9.33
N GLU A 97 5.22 -12.77 10.18
CA GLU A 97 6.54 -12.28 9.74
C GLU A 97 6.43 -11.33 8.53
N ASN A 98 6.89 -11.76 7.34
CA ASN A 98 6.80 -11.02 6.08
C ASN A 98 5.76 -11.63 5.13
N ALA A 99 4.65 -12.05 5.66
CA ALA A 99 3.47 -12.47 4.94
C ALA A 99 2.20 -11.93 5.61
N VAL A 100 1.14 -11.83 4.84
CA VAL A 100 -0.19 -11.46 5.34
C VAL A 100 -1.14 -12.57 4.96
N TYR A 101 -1.86 -13.11 5.94
CA TYR A 101 -2.92 -14.06 5.70
C TYR A 101 -4.19 -13.34 5.25
N CYS A 102 -4.71 -13.80 4.12
CA CYS A 102 -5.94 -13.28 3.53
C CYS A 102 -6.94 -14.42 3.35
N ASP A 103 -8.14 -14.20 3.86
CA ASP A 103 -9.29 -15.04 3.62
C ASP A 103 -10.00 -14.56 2.35
N LEU A 104 -10.28 -15.46 1.42
CA LEU A 104 -10.93 -15.13 0.15
C LEU A 104 -12.47 -15.14 0.22
N GLY A 105 -13.05 -15.25 1.41
CA GLY A 105 -14.51 -15.31 1.60
C GLY A 105 -15.12 -16.57 1.01
N ASP A 106 -16.10 -16.42 0.11
CA ASP A 106 -16.82 -17.54 -0.49
C ASP A 106 -16.06 -18.26 -1.62
N ILE A 107 -14.84 -17.83 -1.94
CA ILE A 107 -14.03 -18.46 -2.99
C ILE A 107 -13.25 -19.63 -2.41
N GLU A 108 -13.45 -20.82 -2.98
CA GLU A 108 -12.62 -21.97 -2.70
C GLU A 108 -11.18 -21.75 -3.20
N VAL A 109 -10.21 -21.88 -2.31
CA VAL A 109 -8.80 -21.62 -2.62
C VAL A 109 -8.19 -22.85 -3.28
N THR A 110 -8.12 -22.83 -4.61
CA THR A 110 -7.41 -23.82 -5.44
C THR A 110 -6.11 -23.23 -5.97
N ASP A 111 -5.18 -24.07 -6.42
CA ASP A 111 -3.93 -23.61 -7.03
C ASP A 111 -4.19 -22.77 -8.29
N GLU A 112 -5.24 -23.11 -9.05
CA GLU A 112 -5.67 -22.34 -10.23
C GLU A 112 -6.14 -20.93 -9.86
N ILE A 113 -6.92 -20.79 -8.78
CA ILE A 113 -7.37 -19.49 -8.29
C ILE A 113 -6.19 -18.66 -7.79
N VAL A 114 -5.26 -19.26 -7.07
CA VAL A 114 -4.04 -18.59 -6.60
C VAL A 114 -3.22 -18.07 -7.77
N GLU A 115 -3.01 -18.89 -8.80
CA GLU A 115 -2.26 -18.47 -9.99
C GLU A 115 -2.97 -17.35 -10.74
N LYS A 116 -4.28 -17.44 -10.93
CA LYS A 116 -5.08 -16.39 -11.57
C LYS A 116 -4.98 -15.04 -10.85
N ILE A 117 -4.99 -15.04 -9.51
CA ILE A 117 -4.80 -13.83 -8.72
C ILE A 117 -3.37 -13.30 -8.88
N ASN A 118 -2.38 -14.19 -8.84
CA ASN A 118 -0.97 -13.85 -8.99
C ASN A 118 -0.68 -13.21 -10.37
N GLU A 119 -1.21 -13.78 -11.44
CA GLU A 119 -1.09 -13.23 -12.80
C GLU A 119 -1.71 -11.83 -12.91
N GLU A 120 -2.93 -11.63 -12.39
CA GLU A 120 -3.58 -10.31 -12.41
C GLU A 120 -2.80 -9.29 -11.61
N MET A 121 -2.29 -9.64 -10.42
CA MET A 121 -1.46 -8.74 -9.63
C MET A 121 -0.16 -8.38 -10.36
N ARG A 122 0.50 -9.34 -11.01
CA ARG A 122 1.69 -9.09 -11.83
C ARG A 122 1.39 -8.19 -13.02
N ASP A 123 0.22 -8.33 -13.63
CA ASP A 123 -0.22 -7.45 -14.72
C ASP A 123 -0.42 -6.01 -14.22
N ILE A 124 -1.09 -5.81 -13.09
CA ILE A 124 -1.26 -4.49 -12.46
C ILE A 124 0.11 -3.87 -12.14
N VAL A 125 1.05 -4.64 -11.64
CA VAL A 125 2.41 -4.16 -11.34
C VAL A 125 3.16 -3.76 -12.61
N ARG A 126 3.10 -4.58 -13.66
CA ARG A 126 3.74 -4.29 -14.97
C ARG A 126 3.21 -3.01 -15.61
N LYS A 127 1.92 -2.74 -15.49
CA LYS A 127 1.29 -1.49 -15.98
C LYS A 127 1.78 -0.25 -15.27
N ASN A 128 2.42 -0.39 -14.11
CA ASN A 128 2.99 0.71 -13.32
C ASN A 128 2.01 1.88 -13.10
N LEU A 129 0.80 1.55 -12.69
CA LEU A 129 -0.32 2.48 -12.57
C LEU A 129 -0.13 3.47 -11.43
N PHE A 130 -0.60 4.69 -11.62
CA PHE A 130 -0.48 5.76 -10.65
C PHE A 130 -1.49 5.63 -9.52
N ILE A 131 -1.04 5.68 -8.26
CA ILE A 131 -1.89 5.63 -7.07
C ILE A 131 -2.07 7.05 -6.53
N LYS A 132 -3.26 7.61 -6.70
CA LYS A 132 -3.63 8.95 -6.27
C LYS A 132 -4.28 8.92 -4.89
N LYS A 133 -3.79 9.74 -3.96
CA LYS A 133 -4.39 9.95 -2.65
C LYS A 133 -5.33 11.15 -2.67
N VAL A 134 -6.55 10.98 -2.18
CA VAL A 134 -7.54 12.04 -1.96
C VAL A 134 -7.91 12.08 -0.49
N VAL A 135 -8.01 13.29 0.05
CA VAL A 135 -8.43 13.51 1.43
C VAL A 135 -9.86 14.01 1.41
N MET A 136 -10.73 13.31 2.11
CA MET A 136 -12.15 13.62 2.22
C MET A 136 -12.51 13.94 3.68
N ASN A 137 -13.53 14.77 3.88
CA ASN A 137 -14.24 14.84 5.15
C ASN A 137 -15.30 13.72 5.19
N ARG A 138 -16.00 13.60 6.33
CA ARG A 138 -17.01 12.55 6.52
C ARG A 138 -18.16 12.67 5.50
N GLU A 139 -18.67 13.87 5.30
CA GLU A 139 -19.81 14.12 4.40
C GLU A 139 -19.47 13.78 2.95
N GLN A 140 -18.28 14.19 2.49
CA GLN A 140 -17.77 13.83 1.16
C GLN A 140 -17.62 12.32 0.98
N ALA A 141 -17.12 11.62 2.00
CA ALA A 141 -16.99 10.19 1.97
C ALA A 141 -18.35 9.48 1.97
N GLU A 142 -19.32 9.96 2.76
CA GLU A 142 -20.69 9.43 2.76
C GLU A 142 -21.36 9.58 1.40
N GLN A 143 -21.26 10.76 0.81
CA GLN A 143 -21.82 11.01 -0.52
C GLN A 143 -21.17 10.11 -1.56
N PHE A 144 -19.84 10.01 -1.54
CA PHE A 144 -19.08 9.15 -2.44
C PHE A 144 -19.51 7.67 -2.33
N TYR A 145 -19.71 7.14 -1.11
CA TYR A 145 -20.17 5.77 -0.92
C TYR A 145 -21.60 5.55 -1.35
N LYS A 146 -22.47 6.53 -1.18
CA LYS A 146 -23.85 6.46 -1.68
C LYS A 146 -23.89 6.42 -3.22
N GLU A 147 -23.07 7.23 -3.88
CA GLU A 147 -22.98 7.28 -5.34
C GLU A 147 -22.39 5.99 -5.94
N THR A 148 -21.41 5.40 -5.26
CA THR A 148 -20.72 4.19 -5.72
C THR A 148 -21.36 2.90 -5.22
N GLN A 149 -22.41 2.97 -4.38
CA GLN A 149 -23.13 1.84 -3.79
C GLN A 149 -22.23 0.80 -3.10
N THR A 150 -21.09 1.22 -2.58
CA THR A 150 -20.19 0.30 -1.89
C THR A 150 -20.57 0.12 -0.43
N ALA A 151 -20.54 -1.11 0.07
CA ALA A 151 -20.87 -1.47 1.47
C ALA A 151 -19.93 -0.83 2.51
N ARG A 152 -18.84 -0.22 2.05
CA ARG A 152 -17.77 0.36 2.89
C ARG A 152 -18.15 1.65 3.62
N GLY A 153 -19.21 2.32 3.18
CA GLY A 153 -19.71 3.53 3.83
C GLY A 153 -20.12 3.34 5.28
N LYS A 154 -20.61 2.17 5.66
CA LYS A 154 -21.06 1.90 7.04
C LYS A 154 -19.93 1.91 8.07
N LEU A 155 -18.73 1.41 7.72
CA LEU A 155 -17.59 1.34 8.66
C LEU A 155 -17.03 2.72 9.03
N GLN A 156 -17.33 3.75 8.25
CA GLN A 156 -16.83 5.10 8.50
C GLN A 156 -17.78 5.94 9.35
N TYR A 157 -19.03 5.49 9.55
CA TYR A 157 -19.96 6.13 10.48
C TYR A 157 -19.47 6.10 11.93
N ASP A 158 -18.66 5.08 12.29
CA ASP A 158 -18.07 4.94 13.62
C ASP A 158 -16.83 5.82 13.83
N LEU A 159 -16.31 6.44 12.77
CA LEU A 159 -15.20 7.38 12.91
C LEU A 159 -15.70 8.72 13.45
N LYS A 160 -14.98 9.28 14.43
CA LYS A 160 -15.28 10.63 14.97
C LYS A 160 -15.36 11.65 13.84
N SER A 161 -16.36 12.52 13.88
CA SER A 161 -16.77 13.46 12.81
C SER A 161 -15.67 14.37 12.22
N ASN A 162 -14.58 14.59 12.96
CA ASN A 162 -13.48 15.48 12.56
C ASN A 162 -12.25 14.75 12.01
N LYS A 163 -12.31 13.42 11.81
CA LYS A 163 -11.18 12.70 11.21
C LYS A 163 -11.16 12.86 9.68
N LYS A 164 -9.97 13.09 9.14
CA LYS A 164 -9.73 13.05 7.71
C LYS A 164 -9.74 11.60 7.22
N ILE A 165 -10.44 11.37 6.13
CA ILE A 165 -10.55 10.07 5.48
C ILE A 165 -9.61 10.06 4.28
N TYR A 166 -8.72 9.07 4.22
CA TYR A 166 -7.75 8.95 3.14
C TYR A 166 -8.22 7.90 2.15
N MET A 167 -8.68 8.37 0.99
CA MET A 167 -9.07 7.51 -0.11
C MET A 167 -7.94 7.43 -1.14
N TYR A 168 -7.68 6.24 -1.66
CA TYR A 168 -6.73 6.02 -2.72
C TYR A 168 -7.43 5.53 -3.97
N TYR A 169 -7.01 6.06 -5.11
CA TYR A 169 -7.53 5.75 -6.44
C TYR A 169 -6.41 5.21 -7.33
N CYS A 170 -6.73 4.19 -8.10
CA CYS A 170 -5.88 3.65 -9.14
C CYS A 170 -6.80 3.21 -10.29
N GLU A 171 -6.80 3.94 -11.39
CA GLU A 171 -7.79 3.80 -12.48
C GLU A 171 -9.23 3.90 -11.94
N ASP A 172 -10.05 2.89 -12.17
CA ASP A 172 -11.44 2.77 -11.69
C ASP A 172 -11.57 2.18 -10.28
N TYR A 173 -10.44 1.68 -9.71
CA TYR A 173 -10.43 1.13 -8.38
C TYR A 173 -10.14 2.21 -7.31
N PHE A 174 -10.92 2.19 -6.25
CA PHE A 174 -10.68 3.05 -5.09
C PHE A 174 -10.84 2.25 -3.80
N ASN A 175 -10.08 2.63 -2.79
CA ASN A 175 -10.17 2.04 -1.48
C ASN A 175 -9.68 3.01 -0.38
N TYR A 176 -10.28 2.89 0.80
CA TYR A 176 -9.73 3.49 2.00
C TYR A 176 -8.47 2.71 2.41
N CYS A 177 -7.39 3.43 2.70
CA CYS A 177 -6.20 2.84 3.25
C CYS A 177 -5.59 3.76 4.32
N TYR A 178 -5.36 3.20 5.50
CA TYR A 178 -4.67 3.93 6.56
C TYR A 178 -3.17 3.97 6.29
N GLY A 179 -2.62 5.18 6.23
CA GLY A 179 -1.19 5.40 6.03
C GLY A 179 -0.81 5.74 4.59
N VAL A 180 0.47 5.55 4.28
CA VAL A 180 1.06 5.92 2.99
C VAL A 180 1.16 4.69 2.11
N LEU A 181 0.76 4.83 0.84
CA LEU A 181 1.04 3.88 -0.25
C LEU A 181 2.17 4.39 -1.13
N ALA A 182 2.83 3.52 -1.86
CA ALA A 182 3.79 3.90 -2.90
C ALA A 182 3.11 4.75 -4.00
N ARG A 183 3.92 5.46 -4.77
CA ARG A 183 3.45 6.36 -5.85
C ARG A 183 2.77 5.60 -6.98
N THR A 184 3.31 4.45 -7.34
CA THR A 184 2.79 3.60 -8.42
C THR A 184 2.78 2.14 -8.03
N THR A 185 1.99 1.33 -8.74
CA THR A 185 1.93 -0.12 -8.55
C THR A 185 3.24 -0.80 -8.90
N GLY A 186 4.02 -0.25 -9.84
CA GLY A 186 5.32 -0.76 -10.25
C GLY A 186 6.42 -0.69 -9.17
N ALA A 187 6.16 -0.05 -8.04
CA ALA A 187 7.05 -0.10 -6.88
C ALA A 187 7.08 -1.50 -6.22
N ILE A 188 6.10 -2.35 -6.49
CA ILE A 188 5.97 -3.71 -5.93
C ILE A 188 6.63 -4.72 -6.87
N LYS A 189 7.95 -4.90 -6.74
CA LYS A 189 8.72 -5.76 -7.66
C LYS A 189 8.75 -7.23 -7.25
N ILE A 190 8.77 -7.50 -5.94
CA ILE A 190 9.00 -8.83 -5.38
C ILE A 190 7.87 -9.18 -4.43
N PHE A 191 7.05 -10.11 -4.82
CA PHE A 191 5.99 -10.69 -4.00
C PHE A 191 5.66 -12.10 -4.51
N ASP A 192 4.93 -12.82 -3.71
CA ASP A 192 4.43 -14.14 -4.02
C ASP A 192 3.12 -14.40 -3.30
N ILE A 193 2.29 -15.25 -3.86
CA ILE A 193 1.05 -15.71 -3.27
C ILE A 193 1.11 -17.24 -3.18
N VAL A 194 0.83 -17.75 -2.00
CA VAL A 194 0.79 -19.21 -1.78
C VAL A 194 -0.50 -19.59 -1.07
N LYS A 195 -1.05 -20.74 -1.43
CA LYS A 195 -2.16 -21.33 -0.69
C LYS A 195 -1.71 -21.65 0.74
N TYR A 196 -2.55 -21.31 1.72
CA TYR A 196 -2.29 -21.59 3.11
C TYR A 196 -3.60 -21.77 3.87
N ASP A 197 -3.78 -22.93 4.47
CA ASP A 197 -5.01 -23.31 5.15
C ASP A 197 -6.23 -23.11 4.23
N LYS A 198 -7.24 -22.37 4.67
CA LYS A 198 -8.45 -22.02 3.91
C LYS A 198 -8.33 -20.73 3.11
N GLY A 199 -7.16 -20.07 3.14
CA GLY A 199 -6.89 -18.80 2.48
C GLY A 199 -5.57 -18.81 1.75
N ILE A 200 -4.95 -17.62 1.68
CA ILE A 200 -3.66 -17.41 1.05
C ILE A 200 -2.71 -16.64 1.95
N LEU A 201 -1.41 -16.81 1.73
CA LEU A 201 -0.38 -15.91 2.23
C LEU A 201 0.12 -15.01 1.10
N LEU A 202 -0.02 -13.71 1.32
CA LEU A 202 0.56 -12.68 0.49
C LEU A 202 1.95 -12.32 1.04
N ARG A 203 3.01 -12.76 0.37
CA ARG A 203 4.39 -12.69 0.85
C ARG A 203 5.13 -11.51 0.27
N TYR A 204 6.01 -10.91 1.05
CA TYR A 204 6.81 -9.74 0.66
C TYR A 204 8.19 -9.77 1.32
N PRO A 205 9.18 -8.99 0.80
CA PRO A 205 10.53 -8.95 1.34
C PRO A 205 10.62 -8.42 2.77
N SER A 206 11.74 -8.66 3.43
CA SER A 206 12.09 -8.04 4.72
C SER A 206 12.97 -6.80 4.51
N ALA A 207 12.98 -5.90 5.49
CA ALA A 207 13.85 -4.72 5.46
C ALA A 207 15.35 -5.04 5.36
N GLY A 208 15.80 -6.16 5.93
CA GLY A 208 17.20 -6.58 5.85
C GLY A 208 17.56 -7.31 4.56
N LYS A 209 16.55 -7.76 3.77
CA LYS A 209 16.72 -8.51 2.51
C LYS A 209 15.62 -8.09 1.53
N PRO A 210 15.71 -6.88 0.96
CA PRO A 210 14.65 -6.30 0.14
C PRO A 210 14.52 -6.94 -1.25
N ASP A 211 15.49 -7.73 -1.66
CA ASP A 211 15.59 -8.43 -2.94
C ASP A 211 15.14 -9.90 -2.88
N GLN A 212 14.78 -10.40 -1.70
CA GLN A 212 14.46 -11.80 -1.48
C GLN A 212 13.15 -11.97 -0.71
N LEU A 213 12.41 -13.02 -1.06
CA LEU A 213 11.28 -13.48 -0.24
C LEU A 213 11.80 -14.36 0.90
N PRO A 214 11.29 -14.20 2.12
CA PRO A 214 11.65 -15.07 3.23
C PRO A 214 11.21 -16.49 2.94
N LYS A 215 11.99 -17.48 3.42
CA LYS A 215 11.61 -18.88 3.33
C LYS A 215 10.36 -19.13 4.18
N ILE A 216 9.41 -19.92 3.67
CA ILE A 216 8.26 -20.38 4.45
C ILE A 216 8.80 -21.41 5.45
N ILE A 217 8.75 -21.10 6.73
CA ILE A 217 9.02 -22.08 7.77
C ILE A 217 7.69 -22.76 8.09
N GLN A 218 7.48 -23.96 7.58
CA GLN A 218 6.24 -24.72 7.75
C GLN A 218 5.90 -25.10 9.19
N ASN A 219 6.83 -24.97 10.15
CA ASN A 219 6.71 -25.49 11.51
C ASN A 219 6.74 -24.46 12.63
N LYS A 220 6.55 -23.17 12.40
CA LYS A 220 6.30 -22.25 13.51
C LYS A 220 4.81 -22.10 13.71
N MET A 221 4.30 -22.69 14.80
CA MET A 221 3.01 -22.34 15.39
C MET A 221 2.92 -20.81 15.49
N MET A 222 1.77 -20.29 15.05
CA MET A 222 1.42 -18.87 15.06
C MET A 222 1.60 -18.28 16.46
N GLU A 223 2.66 -17.56 16.71
CA GLU A 223 2.62 -16.48 17.67
C GLU A 223 1.96 -15.29 16.95
N ALA A 224 0.63 -15.20 17.13
CA ALA A 224 -0.13 -14.04 16.73
C ALA A 224 0.44 -12.84 17.50
N SER A 225 1.26 -12.03 16.85
CA SER A 225 1.59 -10.72 17.38
C SER A 225 0.30 -9.90 17.38
N HIS A 226 -0.22 -9.61 18.58
CA HIS A 226 -1.35 -8.72 18.83
C HIS A 226 -0.99 -7.24 18.53
N GLU A 227 -0.36 -6.95 17.43
CA GLU A 227 -0.38 -5.63 16.86
C GLU A 227 -1.56 -5.58 15.88
N SER A 228 -2.71 -5.20 16.44
CA SER A 228 -3.95 -4.95 15.71
C SER A 228 -3.83 -3.70 14.83
N ASP A 229 -3.05 -3.78 13.77
CA ASP A 229 -3.23 -2.94 12.62
C ASP A 229 -4.42 -3.51 11.84
N TYR A 230 -5.63 -3.15 12.24
CA TYR A 230 -6.87 -3.50 11.54
C TYR A 230 -6.85 -2.96 10.11
N TYR A 231 -6.36 -3.75 9.19
CA TYR A 231 -6.52 -3.54 7.76
C TYR A 231 -7.69 -4.41 7.29
N SER A 232 -8.90 -3.94 7.46
CA SER A 232 -10.02 -4.55 6.75
C SER A 232 -10.04 -4.02 5.32
N CYS A 233 -9.57 -4.81 4.36
CA CYS A 233 -10.00 -4.71 2.97
C CYS A 233 -11.42 -5.26 2.87
N ARG A 234 -12.41 -4.57 3.44
CA ARG A 234 -13.83 -4.89 3.25
C ARG A 234 -14.39 -4.11 2.07
#